data_ccacab51d7c3a56645b9852c2173c873
#
_entry.id   ccacab51d7c3a56645b9852c2173c873
#
_cell.length_a   1.000
_cell.length_b   1.000
_cell.length_c   1.000
_cell.angle_alpha   90.00
_cell.angle_beta   90.00
_cell.angle_gamma   90.00
#
_symmetry.space_group_name_H-M   'P 1'
#
loop_
_entity.id
_entity.type
_entity.pdbx_description
1 polymer ?
#
loop_
_entity_poly.entity_id
_entity_poly.type
_entity_poly.pdbx_seq_one_letter_code
_entity_poly.pdbx_strand_id
1 'polypeptide(L)'
;MLLLILGGFFVTFLIIIVFLFFNCGTKQEKVFSLSINQSQNCENEANFKHNNFDKKNIRKLCKNSKIFCALTVLSLLFIFFVTCSVYSLTGNPGVKSYFFSELMGKDPKTLNRYERLVRLQVLFFRMPYDGNIADALAVGYLEEGLFQEAVNTYLDALHLNGETAPRLVGYGLALVGYEGGIITQEAQDVFQKAVNLAPNDFYPHLLLANAFHQAGRSSQAIQLLQNFLNKMPKVVKGRSRVEEMIIQLRGVSEEQDLD
;
A
#
# COMPACT_ATOMS: atom_id res chain seq x y z
N MET A 1 4.44 15.21 2.02
CA MET A 1 4.37 16.50 2.74
C MET A 1 2.92 16.96 2.95
N LEU A 2 2.05 16.94 1.94
CA LEU A 2 0.62 17.34 2.07
C LEU A 2 -0.17 16.47 3.06
N LEU A 3 0.08 15.17 3.10
CA LEU A 3 -0.56 14.21 4.02
C LEU A 3 -0.21 14.45 5.50
N LEU A 4 1.02 14.90 5.80
CA LEU A 4 1.44 15.25 7.16
C LEU A 4 0.79 16.54 7.65
N ILE A 5 0.57 17.50 6.77
CA ILE A 5 -0.11 18.76 7.09
C ILE A 5 -1.60 18.51 7.34
N LEU A 6 -2.26 17.70 6.51
CA LEU A 6 -3.66 17.30 6.69
C LEU A 6 -3.86 16.46 7.97
N GLY A 7 -2.93 15.55 8.28
CA GLY A 7 -2.95 14.78 9.52
C GLY A 7 -2.81 15.67 10.77
N GLY A 8 -1.93 16.69 10.73
CA GLY A 8 -1.76 17.66 11.82
C GLY A 8 -3.03 18.49 12.07
N PHE A 9 -3.69 18.95 11.02
CA PHE A 9 -4.98 19.67 11.16
C PHE A 9 -6.10 18.78 11.72
N PHE A 10 -6.13 17.50 11.36
CA PHE A 10 -7.13 16.55 11.86
C PHE A 10 -6.96 16.30 13.37
N VAL A 11 -5.72 16.11 13.82
CA VAL A 11 -5.43 15.89 15.26
C VAL A 11 -5.75 17.14 16.10
N THR A 12 -5.39 18.33 15.63
CA THR A 12 -5.70 19.58 16.35
C THR A 12 -7.20 19.84 16.41
N PHE A 13 -7.94 19.53 15.33
CA PHE A 13 -9.39 19.69 15.29
C PHE A 13 -10.10 18.69 16.23
N LEU A 14 -9.60 17.45 16.31
CA LEU A 14 -10.09 16.42 17.25
C LEU A 14 -9.86 16.82 18.71
N ILE A 15 -8.69 17.39 19.03
CA ILE A 15 -8.37 17.91 20.37
C ILE A 15 -9.30 19.06 20.73
N ILE A 16 -9.60 19.97 19.83
CA ILE A 16 -10.54 21.07 20.06
C ILE A 16 -11.96 20.53 20.32
N ILE A 17 -12.42 19.55 19.57
CA ILE A 17 -13.73 18.91 19.79
C ILE A 17 -13.79 18.23 21.15
N VAL A 18 -12.79 17.45 21.53
CA VAL A 18 -12.70 16.78 22.83
C VAL A 18 -12.68 17.81 23.97
N PHE A 19 -11.92 18.90 23.83
CA PHE A 19 -11.87 19.99 24.80
C PHE A 19 -13.22 20.70 24.96
N LEU A 20 -13.93 20.93 23.85
CA LEU A 20 -15.28 21.52 23.87
C LEU A 20 -16.32 20.57 24.54
N PHE A 21 -16.20 19.25 24.25
CA PHE A 21 -17.04 18.24 24.90
C PHE A 21 -16.80 18.14 26.42
N PHE A 22 -15.52 18.15 26.81
CA PHE A 22 -15.15 18.08 28.24
C PHE A 22 -15.60 19.32 29.01
N ASN A 23 -15.48 20.52 28.42
CA ASN A 23 -15.99 21.76 29.02
C ASN A 23 -17.53 21.83 29.10
N CYS A 24 -18.24 21.15 28.19
CA CYS A 24 -19.69 21.05 28.20
C CYS A 24 -20.18 20.08 29.28
N GLY A 25 -19.52 18.92 29.45
CA GLY A 25 -19.84 17.91 30.46
C GLY A 25 -19.73 18.46 31.89
N THR A 26 -18.65 19.18 32.19
CA THR A 26 -18.41 19.76 33.51
C THR A 26 -19.40 20.90 33.89
N LYS A 27 -19.96 21.61 32.91
CA LYS A 27 -21.01 22.58 33.11
C LYS A 27 -22.38 21.93 33.35
N GLN A 28 -22.67 20.81 32.76
CA GLN A 28 -23.92 20.08 32.93
C GLN A 28 -23.99 19.39 34.28
N GLU A 29 -22.91 18.83 34.83
CA GLU A 29 -22.86 18.29 36.18
C GLU A 29 -23.09 19.36 37.26
N LYS A 30 -22.51 20.55 37.08
CA LYS A 30 -22.75 21.68 38.01
C LYS A 30 -24.20 22.17 38.01
N VAL A 31 -24.87 22.16 36.86
CA VAL A 31 -26.28 22.53 36.74
C VAL A 31 -27.18 21.45 37.35
N PHE A 32 -26.86 20.17 37.16
CA PHE A 32 -27.59 19.04 37.73
C PHE A 32 -27.43 18.98 39.27
N SER A 33 -26.24 19.20 39.82
CA SER A 33 -25.99 19.24 41.25
C SER A 33 -26.67 20.46 41.95
N LEU A 34 -26.72 21.62 41.26
CA LEU A 34 -27.46 22.77 41.72
C LEU A 34 -28.99 22.54 41.76
N SER A 35 -29.54 21.82 40.78
CA SER A 35 -30.96 21.48 40.73
C SER A 35 -31.38 20.48 41.83
N ILE A 36 -30.51 19.53 42.20
CA ILE A 36 -30.75 18.56 43.27
C ILE A 36 -30.69 19.23 44.65
N ASN A 37 -29.70 20.11 44.88
CA ASN A 37 -29.60 20.85 46.15
C ASN A 37 -30.75 21.84 46.34
N GLN A 38 -31.33 22.36 45.27
CA GLN A 38 -32.48 23.26 45.35
C GLN A 38 -33.81 22.53 45.63
N SER A 39 -33.96 21.27 45.17
CA SER A 39 -35.13 20.45 45.49
C SER A 39 -35.17 19.96 46.94
N GLN A 40 -34.01 19.79 47.59
CA GLN A 40 -33.95 19.43 49.04
C GLN A 40 -34.22 20.61 49.98
N ASN A 41 -34.02 21.85 49.52
CA ASN A 41 -34.34 23.06 50.39
C ASN A 41 -35.75 23.56 50.18
N CYS A 42 -36.59 23.01 49.34
CA CYS A 42 -37.96 23.46 49.10
C CYS A 42 -39.00 22.85 50.05
N GLU A 43 -38.59 21.97 50.99
CA GLU A 43 -39.55 21.40 51.97
C GLU A 43 -39.78 22.26 53.24
N ASN A 44 -39.05 23.37 53.42
CA ASN A 44 -39.11 24.12 54.68
C ASN A 44 -39.50 25.60 54.64
N GLU A 45 -39.92 26.19 53.51
CA GLU A 45 -40.43 27.56 53.53
C GLU A 45 -41.55 27.81 52.53
N ALA A 46 -42.79 27.80 52.99
CA ALA A 46 -43.97 28.39 52.35
C ALA A 46 -43.90 29.92 52.46
N ASN A 47 -43.18 30.57 51.48
CA ASN A 47 -43.40 31.97 51.11
C ASN A 47 -42.80 32.31 49.81
N PHE A 48 -43.57 32.18 48.76
CA PHE A 48 -43.17 32.40 47.40
C PHE A 48 -43.37 33.84 46.95
N LYS A 49 -42.30 34.62 46.92
CA LYS A 49 -42.25 35.84 46.11
C LYS A 49 -41.77 35.48 44.71
N HIS A 50 -42.63 35.65 43.72
CA HIS A 50 -42.48 35.40 42.32
C HIS A 50 -41.24 36.09 41.75
N ASN A 51 -40.13 35.37 41.57
CA ASN A 51 -38.92 35.89 40.95
C ASN A 51 -38.93 35.63 39.43
N ASN A 52 -39.20 36.68 38.68
CA ASN A 52 -39.05 36.74 37.21
C ASN A 52 -37.60 36.56 36.70
N PHE A 53 -36.68 36.32 37.63
CA PHE A 53 -35.26 36.20 37.33
C PHE A 53 -34.87 34.83 36.75
N ASP A 54 -35.59 33.78 37.03
CA ASP A 54 -35.22 32.40 36.68
C ASP A 54 -35.57 32.04 35.24
N LYS A 55 -36.65 32.59 34.70
CA LYS A 55 -37.14 32.29 33.36
C LYS A 55 -36.20 32.78 32.24
N LYS A 56 -35.44 33.86 32.50
CA LYS A 56 -34.51 34.46 31.54
C LYS A 56 -33.19 33.67 31.43
N ASN A 57 -32.73 33.10 32.54
CA ASN A 57 -31.54 32.26 32.60
C ASN A 57 -31.75 30.86 31.98
N ILE A 58 -32.92 30.25 32.23
CA ILE A 58 -33.31 28.98 31.61
C ILE A 58 -33.44 29.12 30.09
N ARG A 59 -34.04 30.21 29.57
CA ARG A 59 -34.11 30.48 28.15
C ARG A 59 -32.72 30.68 27.51
N LYS A 60 -31.78 31.29 28.23
CA LYS A 60 -30.39 31.47 27.75
C LYS A 60 -29.63 30.14 27.71
N LEU A 61 -29.86 29.25 28.67
CA LEU A 61 -29.29 27.90 28.71
C LEU A 61 -29.85 27.00 27.60
N CYS A 62 -31.18 27.03 27.36
CA CYS A 62 -31.81 26.31 26.25
C CYS A 62 -31.38 26.84 24.88
N LYS A 63 -31.13 28.14 24.74
CA LYS A 63 -30.62 28.72 23.47
C LYS A 63 -29.18 28.28 23.22
N ASN A 64 -28.33 28.22 24.23
CA ASN A 64 -26.97 27.73 24.11
C ASN A 64 -26.92 26.22 23.79
N SER A 65 -27.80 25.40 24.34
CA SER A 65 -27.91 23.97 24.00
C SER A 65 -28.25 23.75 22.52
N LYS A 66 -29.16 24.52 21.95
CA LYS A 66 -29.51 24.43 20.52
C LYS A 66 -28.33 24.82 19.62
N ILE A 67 -27.55 25.84 20.02
CA ILE A 67 -26.33 26.22 19.26
C ILE A 67 -25.29 25.13 19.34
N PHE A 68 -25.12 24.47 20.48
CA PHE A 68 -24.21 23.33 20.62
C PHE A 68 -24.63 22.15 19.77
N CYS A 69 -25.90 21.76 19.76
CA CYS A 69 -26.41 20.72 18.87
C CYS A 69 -26.20 21.07 17.38
N ALA A 70 -26.42 22.33 17.00
CA ALA A 70 -26.19 22.78 15.64
C ALA A 70 -24.70 22.70 15.24
N LEU A 71 -23.78 23.08 16.14
CA LEU A 71 -22.35 23.01 15.90
C LEU A 71 -21.84 21.56 15.80
N THR A 72 -22.37 20.64 16.61
CA THR A 72 -22.01 19.22 16.52
C THR A 72 -22.51 18.60 15.22
N VAL A 73 -23.73 18.91 14.78
CA VAL A 73 -24.23 18.45 13.48
C VAL A 73 -23.40 19.02 12.34
N LEU A 74 -23.04 20.29 12.41
CA LEU A 74 -22.21 20.94 11.39
C LEU A 74 -20.82 20.32 11.32
N SER A 75 -20.21 19.97 12.47
CA SER A 75 -18.89 19.30 12.50
C SER A 75 -18.95 17.89 11.92
N LEU A 76 -20.01 17.13 12.18
CA LEU A 76 -20.20 15.81 11.58
C LEU A 76 -20.37 15.87 10.07
N LEU A 77 -21.15 16.85 9.57
CA LEU A 77 -21.29 17.10 8.14
C LEU A 77 -19.96 17.50 7.51
N PHE A 78 -19.17 18.32 8.16
CA PHE A 78 -17.85 18.72 7.68
C PHE A 78 -16.90 17.51 7.58
N ILE A 79 -16.85 16.65 8.62
CA ILE A 79 -16.06 15.43 8.60
C ILE A 79 -16.49 14.52 7.44
N PHE A 80 -17.80 14.32 7.26
CA PHE A 80 -18.33 13.53 6.17
C PHE A 80 -17.91 14.10 4.78
N PHE A 81 -17.98 15.41 4.62
CA PHE A 81 -17.60 16.07 3.37
C PHE A 81 -16.09 15.93 3.09
N VAL A 82 -15.25 16.09 4.13
CA VAL A 82 -13.79 15.90 4.00
C VAL A 82 -13.45 14.46 3.66
N THR A 83 -14.08 13.48 4.31
CA THR A 83 -13.83 12.06 4.01
C THR A 83 -14.27 11.69 2.59
N CYS A 84 -15.41 12.16 2.13
CA CYS A 84 -15.85 11.97 0.75
C CYS A 84 -14.90 12.63 -0.26
N SER A 85 -14.41 13.84 0.04
CA SER A 85 -13.46 14.55 -0.83
C SER A 85 -12.11 13.83 -0.90
N VAL A 86 -11.57 13.38 0.22
CA VAL A 86 -10.34 12.59 0.26
C VAL A 86 -10.52 11.28 -0.51
N TYR A 87 -11.63 10.57 -0.28
CA TYR A 87 -11.92 9.34 -1.00
C TYR A 87 -12.08 9.56 -2.52
N SER A 88 -12.69 10.68 -2.93
CA SER A 88 -12.82 11.04 -4.36
C SER A 88 -11.48 11.32 -5.03
N LEU A 89 -10.50 11.87 -4.28
CA LEU A 89 -9.18 12.22 -4.80
C LEU A 89 -8.16 11.07 -4.74
N THR A 90 -8.23 10.24 -3.69
CA THR A 90 -7.27 9.16 -3.43
C THR A 90 -7.84 7.77 -3.69
N GLY A 91 -9.15 7.62 -3.59
CA GLY A 91 -9.84 6.38 -3.89
C GLY A 91 -9.97 6.14 -5.39
N ASN A 92 -10.27 4.92 -5.76
CA ASN A 92 -10.61 4.57 -7.14
C ASN A 92 -12.09 4.16 -7.23
N PRO A 93 -13.03 5.14 -7.25
CA PRO A 93 -14.48 4.86 -7.25
C PRO A 93 -14.97 4.12 -8.51
N GLY A 94 -14.15 4.06 -9.57
CA GLY A 94 -14.45 3.33 -10.80
C GLY A 94 -14.15 1.83 -10.72
N VAL A 95 -13.50 1.35 -9.66
CA VAL A 95 -13.23 -0.08 -9.49
C VAL A 95 -14.53 -0.78 -9.12
N LYS A 96 -14.98 -1.70 -9.98
CA LYS A 96 -16.13 -2.55 -9.67
C LYS A 96 -15.82 -3.42 -8.46
N SER A 97 -16.69 -3.38 -7.45
CA SER A 97 -16.66 -4.38 -6.38
C SER A 97 -17.15 -5.71 -6.94
N TYR A 98 -16.27 -6.69 -7.02
CA TYR A 98 -16.64 -8.03 -7.43
C TYR A 98 -17.09 -8.83 -6.21
N PHE A 99 -18.31 -9.39 -6.29
CA PHE A 99 -18.69 -10.42 -5.33
C PHE A 99 -17.81 -11.65 -5.55
N PHE A 100 -17.30 -12.23 -4.48
CA PHE A 100 -16.43 -13.42 -4.53
C PHE A 100 -17.03 -14.54 -5.38
N SER A 101 -18.33 -14.82 -5.20
CA SER A 101 -19.05 -15.86 -5.95
C SER A 101 -19.07 -15.58 -7.46
N GLU A 102 -19.23 -14.34 -7.86
CA GLU A 102 -19.22 -13.93 -9.27
C GLU A 102 -17.84 -14.13 -9.87
N LEU A 103 -16.80 -13.68 -9.17
CA LEU A 103 -15.41 -13.79 -9.63
C LEU A 103 -14.95 -15.25 -9.75
N MET A 104 -15.36 -16.11 -8.80
CA MET A 104 -15.04 -17.54 -8.81
C MET A 104 -15.83 -18.33 -9.86
N GLY A 105 -17.04 -17.88 -10.20
CA GLY A 105 -17.89 -18.51 -11.21
C GLY A 105 -17.50 -18.20 -12.66
N LYS A 106 -16.69 -17.14 -12.89
CA LYS A 106 -16.21 -16.78 -14.23
C LYS A 106 -15.18 -17.79 -14.75
N ASP A 107 -15.23 -18.07 -16.05
CA ASP A 107 -14.17 -18.83 -16.73
C ASP A 107 -12.83 -18.06 -16.58
N PRO A 108 -11.74 -18.72 -16.12
CA PRO A 108 -10.42 -18.11 -15.99
C PRO A 108 -9.91 -17.42 -17.26
N LYS A 109 -10.31 -17.90 -18.44
CA LYS A 109 -9.93 -17.34 -19.72
C LYS A 109 -10.60 -16.02 -20.06
N THR A 110 -11.74 -15.71 -19.44
CA THR A 110 -12.51 -14.49 -19.67
C THR A 110 -12.18 -13.37 -18.69
N LEU A 111 -11.39 -13.70 -17.65
CA LEU A 111 -10.98 -12.74 -16.65
C LEU A 111 -10.00 -11.72 -17.23
N ASN A 112 -10.24 -10.44 -16.96
CA ASN A 112 -9.24 -9.41 -17.23
C ASN A 112 -8.06 -9.54 -16.23
N ARG A 113 -7.00 -8.76 -16.46
CA ARG A 113 -5.76 -8.83 -15.67
C ARG A 113 -6.01 -8.56 -14.18
N TYR A 114 -6.76 -7.51 -13.87
CA TYR A 114 -7.12 -7.14 -12.51
C TYR A 114 -8.02 -8.21 -11.83
N GLU A 115 -9.02 -8.72 -12.54
CA GLU A 115 -9.88 -9.79 -12.01
C GLU A 115 -9.11 -11.07 -11.67
N ARG A 116 -8.11 -11.42 -12.50
CA ARG A 116 -7.20 -12.55 -12.23
C ARG A 116 -6.40 -12.32 -10.96
N LEU A 117 -5.82 -11.12 -10.80
CA LEU A 117 -5.05 -10.77 -9.62
C LEU A 117 -5.92 -10.86 -8.35
N VAL A 118 -7.09 -10.22 -8.34
CA VAL A 118 -8.03 -10.28 -7.20
C VAL A 118 -8.44 -11.72 -6.89
N ARG A 119 -8.69 -12.54 -7.91
CA ARG A 119 -9.01 -13.97 -7.71
C ARG A 119 -7.86 -14.71 -7.04
N LEU A 120 -6.62 -14.48 -7.48
CA LEU A 120 -5.44 -15.12 -6.88
C LEU A 120 -5.20 -14.64 -5.44
N GLN A 121 -5.40 -13.35 -5.14
CA GLN A 121 -5.34 -12.82 -3.78
C GLN A 121 -6.33 -13.53 -2.84
N VAL A 122 -7.57 -13.70 -3.28
CA VAL A 122 -8.60 -14.36 -2.48
C VAL A 122 -8.31 -15.86 -2.32
N LEU A 123 -7.79 -16.51 -3.36
CA LEU A 123 -7.38 -17.92 -3.28
C LEU A 123 -6.21 -18.10 -2.32
N PHE A 124 -5.19 -17.24 -2.39
CA PHE A 124 -4.03 -17.28 -1.50
C PHE A 124 -4.44 -17.04 -0.04
N PHE A 125 -5.35 -16.09 0.21
CA PHE A 125 -5.88 -15.85 1.55
C PHE A 125 -6.59 -17.09 2.14
N ARG A 126 -7.25 -17.88 1.31
CA ARG A 126 -7.94 -19.12 1.73
C ARG A 126 -7.03 -20.32 1.85
N MET A 127 -5.99 -20.38 1.02
CA MET A 127 -5.03 -21.48 0.93
C MET A 127 -3.60 -20.95 0.95
N PRO A 128 -3.14 -20.39 2.09
CA PRO A 128 -1.84 -19.71 2.18
C PRO A 128 -0.63 -20.62 2.03
N TYR A 129 -0.85 -21.93 2.13
CA TYR A 129 0.21 -22.95 1.97
C TYR A 129 0.22 -23.61 0.59
N ASP A 130 -0.60 -23.13 -0.36
CA ASP A 130 -0.55 -23.59 -1.74
C ASP A 130 0.51 -22.81 -2.53
N GLY A 131 1.68 -23.43 -2.70
CA GLY A 131 2.79 -22.81 -3.41
C GLY A 131 2.52 -22.49 -4.87
N ASN A 132 1.59 -23.20 -5.54
CA ASN A 132 1.23 -22.88 -6.93
C ASN A 132 0.44 -21.57 -7.01
N ILE A 133 -0.43 -21.33 -6.02
CA ILE A 133 -1.15 -20.06 -5.92
C ILE A 133 -0.18 -18.93 -5.57
N ALA A 134 0.77 -19.17 -4.68
CA ALA A 134 1.82 -18.21 -4.34
C ALA A 134 2.64 -17.81 -5.59
N ASP A 135 3.09 -18.80 -6.38
CA ASP A 135 3.81 -18.55 -7.64
C ASP A 135 2.99 -17.70 -8.61
N ALA A 136 1.73 -18.07 -8.83
CA ALA A 136 0.87 -17.35 -9.75
C ALA A 136 0.56 -15.92 -9.27
N LEU A 137 0.36 -15.74 -7.97
CA LEU A 137 0.09 -14.43 -7.35
C LEU A 137 1.32 -13.53 -7.42
N ALA A 138 2.52 -14.06 -7.14
CA ALA A 138 3.78 -13.32 -7.22
C ALA A 138 4.03 -12.78 -8.64
N VAL A 139 3.80 -13.61 -9.66
CA VAL A 139 3.86 -13.17 -11.07
C VAL A 139 2.81 -12.09 -11.35
N GLY A 140 1.58 -12.26 -10.85
CA GLY A 140 0.51 -11.26 -11.03
C GLY A 140 0.85 -9.90 -10.42
N TYR A 141 1.42 -9.88 -9.22
CA TYR A 141 1.88 -8.64 -8.60
C TYR A 141 3.02 -7.99 -9.37
N LEU A 142 4.00 -8.77 -9.83
CA LEU A 142 5.11 -8.28 -10.63
C LEU A 142 4.63 -7.63 -11.95
N GLU A 143 3.67 -8.26 -12.63
CA GLU A 143 3.07 -7.75 -13.86
C GLU A 143 2.28 -6.45 -13.67
N GLU A 144 1.65 -6.26 -12.50
CA GLU A 144 0.92 -5.03 -12.17
C GLU A 144 1.83 -3.93 -11.58
N GLY A 145 3.13 -4.19 -11.42
CA GLY A 145 4.08 -3.24 -10.83
C GLY A 145 3.91 -3.06 -9.31
N LEU A 146 3.22 -3.99 -8.65
CA LEU A 146 3.07 -4.04 -7.20
C LEU A 146 4.29 -4.76 -6.60
N PHE A 147 5.44 -4.08 -6.68
CA PHE A 147 6.74 -4.71 -6.44
C PHE A 147 6.94 -5.16 -4.99
N GLN A 148 6.45 -4.40 -4.01
CA GLN A 148 6.54 -4.78 -2.60
C GLN A 148 5.78 -6.09 -2.32
N GLU A 149 4.55 -6.19 -2.85
CA GLU A 149 3.71 -7.37 -2.74
C GLU A 149 4.32 -8.55 -3.50
N ALA A 150 4.92 -8.28 -4.68
CA ALA A 150 5.62 -9.29 -5.46
C ALA A 150 6.82 -9.86 -4.68
N VAL A 151 7.67 -9.02 -4.07
CA VAL A 151 8.81 -9.45 -3.25
C VAL A 151 8.35 -10.38 -2.14
N ASN A 152 7.35 -9.97 -1.35
CA ASN A 152 6.85 -10.76 -0.23
C ASN A 152 6.27 -12.11 -0.70
N THR A 153 5.49 -12.10 -1.78
CA THR A 153 4.85 -13.31 -2.29
C THR A 153 5.85 -14.26 -2.96
N TYR A 154 6.91 -13.73 -3.61
CA TYR A 154 8.00 -14.58 -4.10
C TYR A 154 8.77 -15.23 -2.96
N LEU A 155 8.99 -14.54 -1.83
CA LEU A 155 9.59 -15.15 -0.63
C LEU A 155 8.72 -16.29 -0.09
N ASP A 156 7.41 -16.10 -0.02
CA ASP A 156 6.48 -17.18 0.34
C ASP A 156 6.57 -18.36 -0.64
N ALA A 157 6.58 -18.08 -1.95
CA ALA A 157 6.70 -19.11 -2.98
C ALA A 157 8.05 -19.86 -2.92
N LEU A 158 9.16 -19.15 -2.64
CA LEU A 158 10.49 -19.75 -2.44
C LEU A 158 10.50 -20.67 -1.20
N HIS A 159 9.83 -20.24 -0.13
CA HIS A 159 9.74 -21.01 1.10
C HIS A 159 8.88 -22.26 0.92
N LEU A 160 7.76 -22.17 0.20
CA LEU A 160 6.80 -23.28 0.01
C LEU A 160 7.28 -24.29 -1.04
N ASN A 161 7.85 -23.82 -2.14
CA ASN A 161 8.18 -24.64 -3.32
C ASN A 161 9.69 -24.81 -3.56
N GLY A 162 10.55 -24.17 -2.75
CA GLY A 162 11.98 -24.17 -2.94
C GLY A 162 12.49 -23.27 -4.09
N GLU A 163 13.81 -23.26 -4.29
CA GLU A 163 14.46 -22.43 -5.27
C GLU A 163 14.39 -23.07 -6.68
N THR A 164 13.91 -22.31 -7.65
CA THR A 164 14.01 -22.61 -9.09
C THR A 164 14.47 -21.37 -9.83
N ALA A 165 15.14 -21.53 -10.98
CA ALA A 165 15.66 -20.39 -11.73
C ALA A 165 14.55 -19.39 -12.13
N PRO A 166 13.36 -19.80 -12.64
CA PRO A 166 12.28 -18.84 -12.94
C PRO A 166 11.79 -18.09 -11.72
N ARG A 167 11.68 -18.76 -10.55
CA ARG A 167 11.21 -18.12 -9.30
C ARG A 167 12.23 -17.10 -8.77
N LEU A 168 13.53 -17.46 -8.80
CA LEU A 168 14.61 -16.54 -8.44
C LEU A 168 14.67 -15.34 -9.40
N VAL A 169 14.51 -15.57 -10.69
CA VAL A 169 14.42 -14.47 -11.67
C VAL A 169 13.26 -13.54 -11.35
N GLY A 170 12.07 -14.08 -11.09
CA GLY A 170 10.91 -13.27 -10.71
C GLY A 170 11.13 -12.48 -9.42
N TYR A 171 11.71 -13.12 -8.40
CA TYR A 171 12.08 -12.46 -7.15
C TYR A 171 13.11 -11.34 -7.35
N GLY A 172 14.18 -11.60 -8.11
CA GLY A 172 15.18 -10.58 -8.44
C GLY A 172 14.60 -9.40 -9.23
N LEU A 173 13.69 -9.65 -10.17
CA LEU A 173 12.98 -8.57 -10.89
C LEU A 173 12.06 -7.76 -9.98
N ALA A 174 11.40 -8.41 -9.01
CA ALA A 174 10.59 -7.72 -8.01
C ALA A 174 11.44 -6.81 -7.13
N LEU A 175 12.62 -7.27 -6.68
CA LEU A 175 13.59 -6.45 -5.94
C LEU A 175 14.04 -5.22 -6.77
N VAL A 176 14.41 -5.44 -8.04
CA VAL A 176 14.80 -4.34 -8.93
C VAL A 176 13.67 -3.34 -9.12
N GLY A 177 12.45 -3.80 -9.31
CA GLY A 177 11.28 -2.92 -9.42
C GLY A 177 11.02 -2.13 -8.14
N TYR A 178 11.16 -2.78 -6.98
CA TYR A 178 11.00 -2.15 -5.66
C TYR A 178 12.04 -1.03 -5.43
N GLU A 179 13.27 -1.22 -5.88
CA GLU A 179 14.37 -0.24 -5.81
C GLU A 179 14.38 0.75 -7.00
N GLY A 180 13.27 0.87 -7.71
CA GLY A 180 13.11 1.84 -8.81
C GLY A 180 14.00 1.59 -10.03
N GLY A 181 14.36 0.33 -10.30
CA GLY A 181 15.20 -0.08 -11.43
C GLY A 181 16.68 -0.28 -11.09
N ILE A 182 17.08 -0.03 -9.84
CA ILE A 182 18.44 -0.24 -9.37
C ILE A 182 18.65 -1.71 -9.04
N ILE A 183 19.70 -2.32 -9.57
CA ILE A 183 20.08 -3.71 -9.25
C ILE A 183 21.00 -3.69 -8.03
N THR A 184 20.43 -3.97 -6.88
CA THR A 184 21.16 -4.07 -5.61
C THR A 184 22.05 -5.33 -5.58
N GLN A 185 22.95 -5.39 -4.58
CA GLN A 185 23.78 -6.60 -4.37
C GLN A 185 22.91 -7.83 -4.10
N GLU A 186 21.78 -7.68 -3.38
CA GLU A 186 20.84 -8.76 -3.14
C GLU A 186 20.23 -9.29 -4.44
N ALA A 187 19.75 -8.39 -5.31
CA ALA A 187 19.20 -8.78 -6.60
C ALA A 187 20.26 -9.45 -7.49
N GLN A 188 21.53 -8.95 -7.47
CA GLN A 188 22.63 -9.57 -8.19
C GLN A 188 22.89 -10.99 -7.68
N ASP A 189 22.92 -11.22 -6.37
CA ASP A 189 23.16 -12.55 -5.78
C ASP A 189 22.04 -13.53 -6.15
N VAL A 190 20.80 -13.05 -6.18
CA VAL A 190 19.63 -13.83 -6.63
C VAL A 190 19.77 -14.23 -8.10
N PHE A 191 20.18 -13.30 -8.99
CA PHE A 191 20.41 -13.61 -10.40
C PHE A 191 21.60 -14.57 -10.59
N GLN A 192 22.64 -14.46 -9.76
CA GLN A 192 23.75 -15.40 -9.77
C GLN A 192 23.29 -16.82 -9.41
N LYS A 193 22.43 -16.97 -8.40
CA LYS A 193 21.82 -18.26 -8.04
C LYS A 193 20.98 -18.81 -9.20
N ALA A 194 20.18 -17.95 -9.85
CA ALA A 194 19.38 -18.35 -11.02
C ALA A 194 20.24 -18.87 -12.16
N VAL A 195 21.37 -18.22 -12.47
CA VAL A 195 22.37 -18.68 -13.45
C VAL A 195 22.93 -20.05 -13.07
N ASN A 196 23.23 -20.26 -11.81
CA ASN A 196 23.77 -21.54 -11.32
C ASN A 196 22.77 -22.69 -11.45
N LEU A 197 21.48 -22.43 -11.22
CA LEU A 197 20.40 -23.41 -11.35
C LEU A 197 20.02 -23.69 -12.82
N ALA A 198 20.15 -22.71 -13.69
CA ALA A 198 19.83 -22.83 -15.11
C ALA A 198 20.96 -22.29 -16.01
N PRO A 199 22.14 -22.98 -16.04
CA PRO A 199 23.32 -22.48 -16.76
C PRO A 199 23.13 -22.41 -18.27
N ASN A 200 22.12 -23.07 -18.83
CA ASN A 200 21.79 -23.07 -20.24
C ASN A 200 20.69 -22.06 -20.63
N ASP A 201 20.08 -21.38 -19.65
CA ASP A 201 19.09 -20.33 -19.89
C ASP A 201 19.80 -18.98 -20.09
N PHE A 202 19.51 -18.32 -21.22
CA PHE A 202 20.12 -17.03 -21.54
C PHE A 202 19.56 -15.89 -20.65
N TYR A 203 18.33 -15.99 -20.18
CA TYR A 203 17.64 -14.86 -19.53
C TYR A 203 18.27 -14.48 -18.19
N PRO A 204 18.56 -15.43 -17.27
CA PRO A 204 19.30 -15.12 -16.05
C PRO A 204 20.68 -14.52 -16.31
N HIS A 205 21.38 -14.97 -17.38
CA HIS A 205 22.68 -14.42 -17.74
C HIS A 205 22.60 -12.96 -18.21
N LEU A 206 21.56 -12.59 -18.98
CA LEU A 206 21.33 -11.19 -19.36
C LEU A 206 21.08 -10.31 -18.15
N LEU A 207 20.26 -10.76 -17.18
CA LEU A 207 19.98 -10.01 -15.97
C LEU A 207 21.24 -9.81 -15.10
N LEU A 208 22.04 -10.86 -14.96
CA LEU A 208 23.30 -10.79 -14.21
C LEU A 208 24.32 -9.88 -14.93
N ALA A 209 24.40 -9.94 -16.25
CA ALA A 209 25.25 -9.06 -17.03
C ALA A 209 24.83 -7.59 -16.88
N ASN A 210 23.51 -7.31 -16.85
CA ASN A 210 23.01 -5.98 -16.57
C ASN A 210 23.37 -5.51 -15.15
N ALA A 211 23.32 -6.41 -14.15
CA ALA A 211 23.78 -6.12 -12.79
C ALA A 211 25.27 -5.70 -12.78
N PHE A 212 26.13 -6.44 -13.46
CA PHE A 212 27.53 -6.07 -13.56
C PHE A 212 27.74 -4.74 -14.28
N HIS A 213 26.98 -4.47 -15.34
CA HIS A 213 27.05 -3.21 -16.06
C HIS A 213 26.65 -2.02 -15.19
N GLN A 214 25.51 -2.11 -14.49
CA GLN A 214 25.09 -1.05 -13.55
C GLN A 214 26.12 -0.81 -12.43
N ALA A 215 26.85 -1.84 -12.02
CA ALA A 215 27.94 -1.73 -11.04
C ALA A 215 29.26 -1.22 -11.64
N GLY A 216 29.29 -0.74 -12.90
CA GLY A 216 30.50 -0.26 -13.57
C GLY A 216 31.46 -1.37 -14.01
N ARG A 217 31.01 -2.65 -13.99
CA ARG A 217 31.84 -3.83 -14.29
C ARG A 217 31.51 -4.41 -15.68
N SER A 218 31.46 -3.54 -16.71
CA SER A 218 31.05 -3.91 -18.08
C SER A 218 31.92 -4.99 -18.69
N SER A 219 33.22 -5.00 -18.43
CA SER A 219 34.12 -6.06 -18.90
C SER A 219 33.77 -7.45 -18.32
N GLN A 220 33.33 -7.52 -17.05
CA GLN A 220 32.85 -8.77 -16.46
C GLN A 220 31.53 -9.23 -17.06
N ALA A 221 30.61 -8.28 -17.35
CA ALA A 221 29.37 -8.55 -18.04
C ALA A 221 29.63 -9.18 -19.45
N ILE A 222 30.51 -8.57 -20.22
CA ILE A 222 30.91 -9.08 -21.57
C ILE A 222 31.50 -10.47 -21.43
N GLN A 223 32.42 -10.69 -20.50
CA GLN A 223 33.07 -11.99 -20.28
C GLN A 223 32.07 -13.08 -19.92
N LEU A 224 31.10 -12.77 -19.03
CA LEU A 224 30.02 -13.67 -18.66
C LEU A 224 29.21 -14.12 -19.86
N LEU A 225 28.77 -13.17 -20.69
CA LEU A 225 27.96 -13.42 -21.85
C LEU A 225 28.74 -14.17 -22.98
N GLN A 226 30.04 -13.86 -23.19
CA GLN A 226 30.89 -14.58 -24.11
C GLN A 226 31.11 -16.03 -23.69
N ASN A 227 31.34 -16.27 -22.38
CA ASN A 227 31.46 -17.61 -21.83
C ASN A 227 30.19 -18.43 -22.00
N PHE A 228 29.03 -17.79 -21.84
CA PHE A 228 27.76 -18.42 -22.13
C PHE A 228 27.64 -18.80 -23.62
N LEU A 229 27.91 -17.88 -24.55
CA LEU A 229 27.83 -18.14 -25.99
C LEU A 229 28.78 -19.25 -26.47
N ASN A 230 29.99 -19.34 -25.86
CA ASN A 230 30.97 -20.36 -26.20
C ASN A 230 30.52 -21.78 -25.82
N LYS A 231 29.67 -21.89 -24.77
CA LYS A 231 29.14 -23.18 -24.30
C LYS A 231 27.86 -23.60 -25.05
N MET A 232 27.21 -22.67 -25.73
CA MET A 232 25.92 -22.91 -26.37
C MET A 232 26.08 -23.28 -27.87
N PRO A 233 25.23 -24.18 -28.36
CA PRO A 233 25.13 -24.44 -29.81
C PRO A 233 24.80 -23.17 -30.59
N LYS A 234 25.26 -23.11 -31.87
CA LYS A 234 25.04 -21.92 -32.71
C LYS A 234 23.57 -21.60 -32.99
N VAL A 235 22.71 -22.60 -32.92
CA VAL A 235 21.26 -22.46 -33.17
C VAL A 235 20.49 -22.63 -31.86
N VAL A 236 20.52 -21.61 -30.99
CA VAL A 236 19.76 -21.59 -29.73
C VAL A 236 18.89 -20.34 -29.67
N LYS A 237 17.66 -20.52 -29.17
CA LYS A 237 16.72 -19.40 -28.91
C LYS A 237 17.36 -18.41 -27.94
N GLY A 238 17.33 -17.12 -28.26
CA GLY A 238 17.88 -16.05 -27.41
C GLY A 238 19.35 -15.72 -27.68
N ARG A 239 20.08 -16.45 -28.54
CA ARG A 239 21.49 -16.17 -28.87
C ARG A 239 21.67 -14.74 -29.40
N SER A 240 20.83 -14.30 -30.33
CA SER A 240 20.88 -12.95 -30.89
C SER A 240 20.78 -11.86 -29.84
N ARG A 241 19.92 -12.03 -28.81
CA ARG A 241 19.79 -11.07 -27.71
C ARG A 241 21.04 -10.96 -26.85
N VAL A 242 21.76 -12.08 -26.67
CA VAL A 242 23.02 -12.06 -25.92
C VAL A 242 24.11 -11.37 -26.76
N GLU A 243 24.17 -11.62 -28.06
CA GLU A 243 25.09 -10.96 -28.98
C GLU A 243 24.84 -9.45 -29.07
N GLU A 244 23.57 -9.04 -29.19
CA GLU A 244 23.16 -7.63 -29.18
C GLU A 244 23.59 -6.93 -27.86
N MET A 245 23.39 -7.55 -26.72
CA MET A 245 23.80 -6.98 -25.43
C MET A 245 25.33 -6.83 -25.35
N ILE A 246 26.09 -7.79 -25.84
CA ILE A 246 27.56 -7.67 -25.89
C ILE A 246 27.99 -6.46 -26.76
N ILE A 247 27.34 -6.25 -27.90
CA ILE A 247 27.62 -5.09 -28.76
C ILE A 247 27.31 -3.77 -28.04
N GLN A 248 26.14 -3.69 -27.37
CA GLN A 248 25.77 -2.51 -26.60
C GLN A 248 26.76 -2.20 -25.47
N LEU A 249 27.16 -3.22 -24.70
CA LEU A 249 28.11 -3.07 -23.61
C LEU A 249 29.51 -2.61 -24.09
N ARG A 250 29.96 -3.03 -25.29
CA ARG A 250 31.22 -2.57 -25.88
C ARG A 250 31.14 -1.11 -26.34
N GLY A 251 30.06 -0.71 -27.01
CA GLY A 251 29.89 0.68 -27.45
C GLY A 251 29.94 1.67 -26.30
N VAL A 252 29.29 1.35 -25.18
CA VAL A 252 29.32 2.19 -23.95
C VAL A 252 30.72 2.22 -23.32
N SER A 253 31.48 1.11 -23.34
CA SER A 253 32.84 1.08 -22.79
C SER A 253 33.84 1.90 -23.61
N GLU A 254 33.69 1.94 -24.94
CA GLU A 254 34.54 2.76 -25.81
C GLU A 254 34.26 4.26 -25.69
N GLU A 255 33.01 4.67 -25.40
CA GLU A 255 32.69 6.08 -25.14
C GLU A 255 33.24 6.56 -23.78
N GLN A 256 33.26 5.69 -22.76
CA GLN A 256 33.81 6.04 -21.42
C GLN A 256 35.34 6.16 -21.38
N ASP A 257 36.05 5.50 -22.30
CA ASP A 257 37.52 5.58 -22.41
C ASP A 257 37.99 6.83 -23.20
N LEU A 258 37.06 7.59 -23.81
CA LEU A 258 37.35 8.80 -24.61
C LEU A 258 37.12 10.12 -23.86
N ASP A 259 36.50 10.10 -22.68
CA ASP A 259 36.27 11.25 -21.79
C ASP A 259 37.30 11.25 -20.63
#